data_5706e4a6c688fd9b80e1ddff25f3dea8
#
_entry.id   5706e4a6c688fd9b80e1ddff25f3dea8
#
_cell.length_a   1.000
_cell.length_b   1.000
_cell.length_c   1.000
_cell.angle_alpha   90.00
_cell.angle_beta   90.00
_cell.angle_gamma   90.00
#
_symmetry.space_group_name_H-M   'P 1'
#
loop_
_entity.id
_entity.type
_entity.pdbx_description
1 polymer ?
#
loop_
_entity_poly.entity_id
_entity_poly.type
_entity_poly.pdbx_seq_one_letter_code
_entity_poly.pdbx_strand_id
1 'polypeptide(L)' 'MYRIGIDLGGTNIAVGVVDDRHQIVAEASVPAGAHRPAEQVVADMCRAVELALDKAGLTA' A
#
# COMPACT_ATOMS: atom_id res chain seq x y z
N MET A 1 7.87 -15.54 -4.26
CA MET A 1 7.72 -14.65 -3.11
C MET A 1 7.34 -13.26 -3.58
N TYR A 2 6.36 -12.65 -2.95
CA TYR A 2 5.96 -11.28 -3.28
C TYR A 2 6.56 -10.30 -2.30
N ARG A 3 6.80 -9.10 -2.78
CA ARG A 3 7.31 -8.00 -1.95
C ARG A 3 6.31 -6.86 -2.00
N ILE A 4 6.24 -6.12 -0.92
CA ILE A 4 5.36 -4.96 -0.84
C ILE A 4 6.21 -3.72 -0.62
N GLY A 5 6.05 -2.74 -1.51
CA GLY A 5 6.67 -1.43 -1.37
C GLY A 5 5.63 -0.41 -0.95
N ILE A 6 5.97 0.42 0.01
CA ILE A 6 5.08 1.47 0.49
C ILE A 6 5.78 2.81 0.32
N ASP A 7 5.10 3.74 -0.34
CA ASP A 7 5.58 5.11 -0.50
C ASP A 7 4.66 6.05 0.27
N LEU A 8 5.23 6.69 1.28
CA LEU A 8 4.53 7.66 2.11
C LEU A 8 4.75 9.06 1.56
N GLY A 9 3.76 9.56 0.83
CA GLY A 9 3.78 10.94 0.36
C GLY A 9 3.09 11.87 1.34
N GLY A 10 3.15 13.17 1.08
CA GLY A 10 2.49 14.17 1.92
C GLY A 10 0.98 14.12 1.85
N THR A 11 0.42 13.65 0.75
CA THR A 11 -1.03 13.62 0.52
C THR A 11 -1.58 12.24 0.25
N ASN A 12 -0.73 11.27 -0.09
CA ASN A 12 -1.16 9.91 -0.44
C ASN A 12 -0.20 8.87 0.11
N ILE A 13 -0.74 7.70 0.36
CA ILE A 13 0.04 6.50 0.64
C ILE A 13 -0.14 5.57 -0.55
N ALA A 14 0.96 5.23 -1.21
CA ALA A 14 0.94 4.34 -2.37
C ALA A 14 1.58 3.01 -1.99
N VAL A 15 0.97 1.91 -2.45
CA VAL A 15 1.46 0.56 -2.18
C VAL A 15 1.55 -0.20 -3.49
N GLY A 16 2.68 -0.86 -3.71
CA GLY A 16 2.85 -1.75 -4.85
C GLY A 16 3.19 -3.16 -4.40
N VAL A 17 2.61 -4.16 -5.05
CA VAL A 17 2.96 -5.56 -4.85
C VAL A 17 3.82 -6.00 -6.02
N VAL A 18 5.00 -6.53 -5.72
CA VAL A 18 6.01 -6.88 -6.71
C VAL A 18 6.28 -8.38 -6.63
N ASP A 19 6.37 -9.03 -7.77
CA ASP A 19 6.67 -10.45 -7.84
C ASP A 19 8.17 -10.75 -7.85
N ASP A 20 8.54 -12.01 -7.99
CA ASP A 20 9.95 -12.45 -8.01
C ASP A 20 10.72 -11.91 -9.22
N ARG A 21 10.03 -11.46 -10.23
CA ARG A 21 10.65 -10.90 -11.45
C ARG A 21 10.75 -9.39 -11.41
N HIS A 22 10.50 -8.79 -10.24
CA HIS A 22 10.51 -7.34 -10.04
C HIS A 22 9.46 -6.62 -10.88
N GLN A 23 8.35 -7.29 -11.16
CA GLN A 23 7.23 -6.68 -11.87
C GLN A 23 6.14 -6.32 -10.89
N ILE A 24 5.56 -5.14 -11.08
CA ILE A 24 4.45 -4.69 -10.26
C ILE A 24 3.19 -5.43 -10.73
N VAL A 25 2.62 -6.26 -9.86
CA VAL A 25 1.42 -7.03 -10.17
C VAL A 25 0.15 -6.34 -9.72
N ALA A 26 0.24 -5.42 -8.77
CA ALA A 26 -0.90 -4.62 -8.32
C ALA A 26 -0.41 -3.38 -7.62
N GLU A 27 -1.22 -2.33 -7.67
CA GLU A 27 -0.96 -1.07 -6.99
C GLU A 27 -2.24 -0.56 -6.36
N ALA A 28 -2.11 0.13 -5.24
CA ALA A 28 -3.22 0.82 -4.61
C ALA A 28 -2.71 2.09 -3.95
N SER A 29 -3.56 3.08 -3.84
CA SER A 29 -3.22 4.27 -3.08
C SER A 29 -4.43 4.75 -2.30
N VAL A 30 -4.18 5.34 -1.14
CA VAL A 30 -5.22 5.94 -0.32
C VAL A 30 -4.79 7.36 0.05
N PRO A 31 -5.75 8.29 0.20
CA PRO A 31 -5.41 9.63 0.64
C PRO A 31 -4.88 9.61 2.07
N ALA A 32 -3.86 10.43 2.32
CA ALA A 32 -3.32 10.60 3.66
C ALA A 32 -3.21 12.10 3.94
N GLY A 33 -3.91 12.56 4.98
CA GLY A 33 -3.84 13.96 5.35
C GLY A 33 -2.53 14.28 6.07
N ALA A 34 -2.00 15.47 5.83
CA ALA A 34 -0.71 15.89 6.38
C ALA A 34 -0.71 16.04 7.91
N HIS A 35 -1.86 16.17 8.54
CA HIS A 35 -1.97 16.42 9.97
C HIS A 35 -2.69 15.31 10.73
N ARG A 36 -2.58 14.08 10.23
CA ARG A 36 -3.23 12.95 10.88
C ARG A 36 -2.36 12.38 11.99
N PRO A 37 -2.97 11.89 13.08
CA PRO A 37 -2.23 11.16 14.10
C PRO A 37 -1.55 9.93 13.50
N ALA A 38 -0.43 9.51 14.10
CA ALA A 38 0.31 8.35 13.63
C ALA A 38 -0.55 7.09 13.54
N GLU A 39 -1.49 6.92 14.46
CA GLU A 39 -2.42 5.79 14.47
C GLU A 39 -3.25 5.71 13.19
N GLN A 40 -3.71 6.86 12.70
CA GLN A 40 -4.46 6.89 11.45
C GLN A 40 -3.60 6.64 10.24
N VAL A 41 -2.37 7.13 10.26
CA VAL A 41 -1.43 6.87 9.16
C VAL A 41 -1.16 5.38 9.05
N VAL A 42 -0.92 4.71 10.18
CA VAL A 42 -0.71 3.25 10.19
C VAL A 42 -1.95 2.51 9.71
N ALA A 43 -3.14 2.92 10.13
CA ALA A 43 -4.38 2.32 9.67
C ALA A 43 -4.56 2.48 8.16
N ASP A 44 -4.24 3.65 7.62
CA ASP A 44 -4.32 3.91 6.19
C ASP A 44 -3.30 3.08 5.40
N MET A 45 -2.10 2.90 5.95
CA MET A 45 -1.09 2.02 5.35
C MET A 45 -1.58 0.58 5.26
N CYS A 46 -2.16 0.06 6.35
CA CYS A 46 -2.73 -1.28 6.36
C CYS A 46 -3.83 -1.43 5.34
N ARG A 47 -4.69 -0.43 5.23
CA ARG A 47 -5.78 -0.43 4.26
C ARG A 47 -5.24 -0.45 2.83
N ALA A 48 -4.22 0.35 2.55
CA ALA A 48 -3.62 0.38 1.23
C ALA A 48 -2.99 -0.96 0.87
N VAL A 49 -2.32 -1.61 1.82
CA VAL A 49 -1.75 -2.94 1.63
C VAL A 49 -2.85 -3.95 1.33
N GLU A 50 -3.93 -3.95 2.09
CA GLU A 50 -5.05 -4.86 1.86
C GLU A 50 -5.66 -4.66 0.47
N LEU A 51 -5.84 -3.42 0.06
CA LEU A 51 -6.36 -3.12 -1.27
C LEU A 51 -5.44 -3.62 -2.37
N ALA A 52 -4.14 -3.43 -2.22
CA ALA A 52 -3.17 -3.89 -3.20
C ALA A 52 -3.13 -5.41 -3.29
N LEU A 53 -3.17 -6.10 -2.14
CA LEU A 53 -3.19 -7.56 -2.09
C LEU A 53 -4.48 -8.10 -2.73
N ASP A 54 -5.59 -7.46 -2.46
CA ASP A 54 -6.88 -7.85 -3.02
C ASP A 54 -6.86 -7.73 -4.54
N LYS A 55 -6.31 -6.64 -5.08
CA LYS A 55 -6.18 -6.46 -6.52
C LYS A 55 -5.26 -7.50 -7.15
N ALA A 56 -4.25 -7.94 -6.42
CA ALA A 56 -3.32 -8.97 -6.90
C ALA A 56 -3.90 -10.38 -6.78
N GLY A 57 -5.07 -10.54 -6.15
CA GLY A 57 -5.66 -11.84 -5.88
C GLY A 57 -4.96 -12.59 -4.78
N LEU A 58 -4.26 -11.88 -3.90
CA LEU A 58 -3.53 -12.47 -2.78
C LEU A 58 -4.28 -12.22 -1.48
N THR A 59 -4.07 -13.10 -0.52
CA THR A 59 -4.62 -12.91 0.82
C THR A 59 -3.50 -12.61 1.80
N ALA A 60 -3.80 -11.73 2.74
CA ALA A 60 -2.83 -11.39 3.76
C ALA A 60 -2.63 -12.52 4.77
#